data_c1d6e0550045471d8bb65ca29633abaf
#
_entry.id   c1d6e0550045471d8bb65ca29633abaf
#
_cell.length_a   1.000
_cell.length_b   1.000
_cell.length_c   1.000
_cell.angle_alpha   90.00
_cell.angle_beta   90.00
_cell.angle_gamma   90.00
#
_symmetry.space_group_name_H-M   'P 1'
#
loop_
_entity.id
_entity.type
_entity.pdbx_description
1 polymer ?
#
loop_
_entity_poly.entity_id
_entity_poly.type
_entity_poly.pdbx_seq_one_letter_code
_entity_poly.pdbx_strand_id
1 'polypeptide(L)'
;MPRWHYSVALDPARTAIASGRDLRVSYKASVELLREIRGKRLEDAERLLQDVIALKRPIPFRRYHGKVGHRRGKGFGPGRYPVKVAKEVLKILKNVKNNAEVKGLDTEKLWIVHAAAHKGMKIRKYMPRAFGRATPYFEQLVHIEIAVEEREV
;
A
#
# COMPACT_ATOMS: atom_id res chain seq x y z
N MET A 1 -6.89 -8.80 23.80
CA MET A 1 -6.78 -8.17 22.46
C MET A 1 -6.13 -9.13 21.49
N PRO A 2 -6.65 -9.27 20.27
CA PRO A 2 -5.97 -10.07 19.27
C PRO A 2 -4.60 -9.49 18.98
N ARG A 3 -3.56 -10.31 19.09
CA ARG A 3 -2.18 -9.90 18.83
C ARG A 3 -1.92 -10.00 17.33
N TRP A 4 -1.70 -8.87 16.69
CA TRP A 4 -1.34 -8.85 15.28
C TRP A 4 0.11 -9.29 15.10
N HIS A 5 0.33 -10.21 14.16
CA HIS A 5 1.66 -10.62 13.75
C HIS A 5 1.98 -10.00 12.39
N TYR A 6 3.21 -9.53 12.24
CA TYR A 6 3.71 -9.06 10.95
C TYR A 6 4.24 -10.26 10.13
N SER A 7 4.15 -10.18 8.81
CA SER A 7 4.60 -11.25 7.91
C SER A 7 6.12 -11.35 7.77
N VAL A 8 6.86 -10.40 8.33
CA VAL A 8 8.32 -10.33 8.25
C VAL A 8 8.92 -10.16 9.65
N ALA A 9 10.02 -10.85 9.89
CA ALA A 9 10.86 -10.68 11.07
C ALA A 9 12.09 -9.85 10.68
N LEU A 10 12.24 -8.70 11.30
CA LEU A 10 13.33 -7.75 11.08
C LEU A 10 14.01 -7.41 12.40
N ASP A 11 15.21 -6.87 12.33
CA ASP A 11 15.94 -6.41 13.50
C ASP A 11 15.20 -5.21 14.17
N PRO A 12 14.70 -5.38 15.40
CA PRO A 12 13.95 -4.33 16.08
C PRO A 12 14.75 -3.06 16.36
N ALA A 13 16.08 -3.17 16.45
CA ALA A 13 16.96 -2.04 16.77
C ALA A 13 17.07 -1.04 15.62
N ARG A 14 16.97 -1.50 14.37
CA ARG A 14 17.20 -0.70 13.17
C ARG A 14 15.96 -0.46 12.34
N THR A 15 14.83 -1.07 12.71
CA THR A 15 13.60 -1.05 11.92
C THR A 15 12.42 -0.49 12.71
N ALA A 16 11.53 0.19 12.00
CA ALA A 16 10.23 0.59 12.49
C ALA A 16 9.14 0.01 11.58
N ILE A 17 8.06 -0.44 12.17
CA ILE A 17 6.96 -1.10 11.46
C ILE A 17 5.66 -0.42 11.82
N ALA A 18 4.77 -0.29 10.84
CA ALA A 18 3.39 0.12 11.05
C ALA A 18 2.46 -0.62 10.09
N SER A 19 1.20 -0.69 10.44
CA SER A 19 0.17 -1.32 9.61
C SER A 19 -1.13 -0.55 9.61
N GLY A 20 -1.86 -0.63 8.50
CA GLY A 20 -3.28 -0.28 8.43
C GLY A 20 -4.09 -1.55 8.35
N ARG A 21 -5.11 -1.67 9.19
CA ARG A 21 -5.97 -2.86 9.26
C ARG A 21 -7.37 -2.55 8.78
N ASP A 22 -8.00 -3.52 8.11
CA ASP A 22 -9.37 -3.44 7.61
C ASP A 22 -9.65 -2.19 6.74
N LEU A 23 -8.72 -1.87 5.87
CA LEU A 23 -8.82 -0.74 4.96
C LEU A 23 -9.79 -1.04 3.81
N ARG A 24 -10.68 -0.10 3.52
CA ARG A 24 -11.65 -0.20 2.41
C ARG A 24 -11.03 0.30 1.11
N VAL A 25 -10.02 -0.42 0.64
CA VAL A 25 -9.28 -0.11 -0.59
C VAL A 25 -9.16 -1.35 -1.47
N SER A 26 -8.85 -1.15 -2.76
CA SER A 26 -8.64 -2.26 -3.68
C SER A 26 -7.39 -3.05 -3.32
N TYR A 27 -7.50 -4.37 -3.13
CA TYR A 27 -6.37 -5.25 -2.89
C TYR A 27 -5.36 -5.24 -4.05
N LYS A 28 -5.86 -5.34 -5.29
CA LYS A 28 -5.02 -5.36 -6.49
C LYS A 28 -4.25 -4.05 -6.68
N ALA A 29 -4.93 -2.92 -6.52
CA ALA A 29 -4.28 -1.61 -6.57
C ALA A 29 -3.27 -1.42 -5.43
N SER A 30 -3.55 -1.93 -4.24
CA SER A 30 -2.62 -1.89 -3.10
C SER A 30 -1.35 -2.68 -3.38
N VAL A 31 -1.46 -3.88 -3.94
CA VAL A 31 -0.30 -4.72 -4.31
C VAL A 31 0.59 -3.99 -5.31
N GLU A 32 0.00 -3.38 -6.35
CA GLU A 32 0.77 -2.67 -7.38
C GLU A 32 1.45 -1.41 -6.83
N LEU A 33 0.76 -0.63 -6.01
CA LEU A 33 1.31 0.57 -5.42
C LEU A 33 2.44 0.24 -4.43
N LEU A 34 2.27 -0.75 -3.58
CA LEU A 34 3.29 -1.16 -2.61
C LEU A 34 4.54 -1.73 -3.30
N ARG A 35 4.37 -2.42 -4.43
CA ARG A 35 5.50 -2.86 -5.25
C ARG A 35 6.35 -1.68 -5.73
N GLU A 36 5.72 -0.58 -6.10
CA GLU A 36 6.40 0.60 -6.61
C GLU A 36 7.16 1.38 -5.53
N ILE A 37 6.67 1.41 -4.30
CA ILE A 37 7.34 2.12 -3.20
C ILE A 37 8.41 1.27 -2.49
N ARG A 38 8.35 -0.04 -2.62
CA ARG A 38 9.33 -0.93 -1.97
C ARG A 38 10.76 -0.65 -2.47
N GLY A 39 11.70 -0.55 -1.55
CA GLY A 39 13.09 -0.27 -1.85
C GLY A 39 13.43 1.21 -2.08
N LYS A 40 12.47 2.12 -1.90
CA LYS A 40 12.69 3.56 -1.99
C LYS A 40 12.97 4.18 -0.62
N ARG A 41 13.57 5.36 -0.62
CA ARG A 41 13.66 6.19 0.59
C ARG A 41 12.26 6.64 0.99
N LEU A 42 12.04 6.81 2.27
CA LEU A 42 10.73 7.21 2.80
C LEU A 42 10.22 8.50 2.15
N GLU A 43 11.07 9.52 2.07
CA GLU A 43 10.71 10.81 1.46
C GLU A 43 10.34 10.70 -0.02
N ASP A 44 11.09 9.89 -0.78
CA ASP A 44 10.80 9.68 -2.21
C ASP A 44 9.49 8.95 -2.41
N ALA A 45 9.16 8.01 -1.53
CA ALA A 45 7.87 7.34 -1.53
C ALA A 45 6.73 8.30 -1.19
N GLU A 46 6.90 9.18 -0.22
CA GLU A 46 5.91 10.21 0.12
C GLU A 46 5.65 11.16 -1.06
N ARG A 47 6.70 11.63 -1.73
CA ARG A 47 6.57 12.47 -2.94
C ARG A 47 5.86 11.75 -4.06
N LEU A 48 6.22 10.49 -4.31
CA LEU A 48 5.56 9.65 -5.33
C LEU A 48 4.07 9.53 -5.05
N LEU A 49 3.68 9.26 -3.82
CA LEU A 49 2.27 9.14 -3.44
C LEU A 49 1.51 10.45 -3.58
N GLN A 50 2.13 11.58 -3.25
CA GLN A 50 1.56 12.90 -3.47
C GLN A 50 1.33 13.18 -4.96
N ASP A 51 2.29 12.81 -5.82
CA ASP A 51 2.15 12.94 -7.27
C ASP A 51 1.04 12.05 -7.83
N VAL A 52 0.86 10.85 -7.29
CA VAL A 52 -0.26 9.97 -7.65
C VAL A 52 -1.60 10.59 -7.24
N ILE A 53 -1.70 11.14 -6.05
CA ILE A 53 -2.92 11.82 -5.58
C ILE A 53 -3.25 13.04 -6.44
N ALA A 54 -2.23 13.78 -6.87
CA ALA A 54 -2.38 14.92 -7.78
C ALA A 54 -2.58 14.53 -9.25
N LEU A 55 -2.66 13.23 -9.56
CA LEU A 55 -2.81 12.69 -10.92
C LEU A 55 -1.66 13.08 -11.87
N LYS A 56 -0.49 13.36 -11.34
CA LYS A 56 0.71 13.70 -12.12
C LYS A 56 1.50 12.47 -12.55
N ARG A 57 1.52 11.44 -11.73
CA ARG A 57 2.31 10.23 -11.94
C ARG A 57 1.45 8.97 -11.81
N PRO A 58 1.33 8.14 -12.87
CA PRO A 58 0.63 6.86 -12.79
C PRO A 58 1.49 5.80 -12.10
N ILE A 59 0.81 4.82 -11.49
CA ILE A 59 1.44 3.61 -10.96
C ILE A 59 1.36 2.52 -12.03
N PRO A 60 2.48 1.87 -12.41
CA PRO A 60 2.45 0.76 -13.34
C PRO A 60 1.76 -0.46 -12.72
N PHE A 61 0.81 -1.03 -13.46
CA PHE A 61 0.13 -2.26 -13.09
C PHE A 61 0.79 -3.42 -13.83
N ARG A 62 1.59 -4.21 -13.13
CA ARG A 62 2.43 -5.26 -13.72
C ARG A 62 1.83 -6.65 -13.54
N ARG A 63 1.18 -6.91 -12.41
CA ARG A 63 0.55 -8.21 -12.10
C ARG A 63 -0.94 -8.22 -12.48
N TYR A 64 -1.66 -7.19 -12.12
CA TYR A 64 -3.10 -7.06 -12.34
C TYR A 64 -3.40 -6.06 -13.47
N HIS A 65 -2.86 -6.34 -14.65
CA HIS A 65 -2.92 -5.43 -15.80
C HIS A 65 -4.02 -5.76 -16.83
N GLY A 66 -4.79 -6.83 -16.61
CA GLY A 66 -5.88 -7.21 -17.52
C GLY A 66 -6.90 -6.08 -17.70
N LYS A 67 -7.14 -5.69 -18.95
CA LYS A 67 -8.05 -4.59 -19.33
C LYS A 67 -7.69 -3.23 -18.72
N VAL A 68 -6.43 -3.00 -18.37
CA VAL A 68 -5.92 -1.71 -17.92
C VAL A 68 -5.34 -0.94 -19.10
N GLY A 69 -5.77 0.30 -19.27
CA GLY A 69 -5.26 1.18 -20.32
C GLY A 69 -3.81 1.57 -20.11
N HIS A 70 -3.10 1.86 -21.20
CA HIS A 70 -1.73 2.34 -21.15
C HIS A 70 -1.67 3.80 -20.66
N ARG A 71 -0.62 4.14 -19.94
CA ARG A 71 -0.32 5.49 -19.47
C ARG A 71 1.07 5.91 -19.94
N ARG A 72 1.30 7.22 -20.02
CA ARG A 72 2.62 7.78 -20.34
C ARG A 72 3.59 7.48 -19.22
N GLY A 73 4.74 6.94 -19.58
CA GLY A 73 5.82 6.63 -18.65
C GLY A 73 6.88 5.76 -19.32
N LYS A 74 8.12 5.83 -18.82
CA LYS A 74 9.20 4.99 -19.31
C LYS A 74 9.10 3.59 -18.72
N GLY A 75 9.16 2.58 -19.56
CA GLY A 75 9.31 1.19 -19.14
C GLY A 75 8.04 0.48 -18.66
N PHE A 76 6.86 1.05 -18.87
CA PHE A 76 5.60 0.36 -18.59
C PHE A 76 4.50 0.79 -19.56
N GLY A 77 3.50 -0.07 -19.75
CA GLY A 77 2.32 0.23 -20.55
C GLY A 77 1.09 0.45 -19.66
N PRO A 78 0.49 -0.62 -19.08
CA PRO A 78 -0.69 -0.49 -18.24
C PRO A 78 -0.41 0.28 -16.95
N GLY A 79 -1.27 1.22 -16.60
CA GLY A 79 -1.12 2.01 -15.38
C GLY A 79 -2.42 2.70 -14.97
N ARG A 80 -2.53 2.99 -13.69
CA ARG A 80 -3.65 3.72 -13.10
C ARG A 80 -3.15 4.69 -12.04
N TYR A 81 -4.09 5.52 -11.57
CA TYR A 81 -3.87 6.45 -10.46
C TYR A 81 -4.66 5.99 -9.23
N PRO A 82 -4.12 5.11 -8.38
CA PRO A 82 -4.83 4.59 -7.22
C PRO A 82 -4.85 5.62 -6.07
N VAL A 83 -5.59 6.70 -6.23
CA VAL A 83 -5.63 7.85 -5.30
C VAL A 83 -6.09 7.43 -3.91
N LYS A 84 -7.13 6.60 -3.81
CA LYS A 84 -7.66 6.16 -2.53
C LYS A 84 -6.65 5.33 -1.74
N VAL A 85 -5.98 4.41 -2.41
CA VAL A 85 -4.91 3.60 -1.80
C VAL A 85 -3.73 4.48 -1.40
N ALA A 86 -3.32 5.42 -2.27
CA ALA A 86 -2.22 6.33 -1.99
C ALA A 86 -2.46 7.18 -0.73
N LYS A 87 -3.68 7.66 -0.52
CA LYS A 87 -4.05 8.40 0.69
C LYS A 87 -3.90 7.55 1.96
N GLU A 88 -4.37 6.30 1.92
CA GLU A 88 -4.26 5.40 3.07
C GLU A 88 -2.79 5.00 3.34
N VAL A 89 -2.02 4.74 2.30
CA VAL A 89 -0.59 4.43 2.43
C VAL A 89 0.19 5.61 2.99
N LEU A 90 -0.12 6.85 2.61
CA LEU A 90 0.50 8.04 3.22
C LEU A 90 0.27 8.12 4.73
N LYS A 91 -0.92 7.78 5.21
CA LYS A 91 -1.19 7.73 6.66
C LYS A 91 -0.32 6.69 7.34
N ILE A 92 -0.13 5.52 6.72
CA ILE A 92 0.72 4.46 7.25
C ILE A 92 2.18 4.89 7.25
N LEU A 93 2.68 5.53 6.20
CA LEU A 93 4.04 6.08 6.14
C LEU A 93 4.30 7.11 7.25
N LYS A 94 3.33 7.98 7.50
CA LYS A 94 3.40 8.95 8.59
C LYS A 94 3.50 8.26 9.96
N ASN A 95 2.73 7.19 10.16
CA ASN A 95 2.79 6.38 11.37
C ASN A 95 4.15 5.67 11.51
N VAL A 96 4.67 5.08 10.44
CA VAL A 96 6.02 4.47 10.43
C VAL A 96 7.08 5.49 10.80
N LYS A 97 7.02 6.70 10.25
CA LYS A 97 7.96 7.78 10.56
C LYS A 97 7.93 8.13 12.04
N ASN A 98 6.73 8.31 12.61
CA ASN A 98 6.57 8.58 14.05
C ASN A 98 7.12 7.42 14.91
N ASN A 99 6.87 6.17 14.51
CA ASN A 99 7.42 5.01 15.21
C ASN A 99 8.94 4.95 15.15
N ALA A 100 9.54 5.37 14.03
CA ALA A 100 10.99 5.47 13.89
C ALA A 100 11.58 6.57 14.80
N GLU A 101 10.93 7.73 14.88
CA GLU A 101 11.31 8.82 15.76
C GLU A 101 11.29 8.41 17.24
N VAL A 102 10.24 7.69 17.66
CA VAL A 102 10.13 7.15 19.04
C VAL A 102 11.27 6.19 19.36
N LYS A 103 11.75 5.44 18.37
CA LYS A 103 12.90 4.54 18.52
C LYS A 103 14.25 5.26 18.44
N GLY A 104 14.27 6.56 18.12
CA GLY A 104 15.50 7.33 17.97
C GLY A 104 16.24 7.09 16.66
N LEU A 105 15.54 6.57 15.63
CA LEU A 105 16.11 6.37 14.30
C LEU A 105 16.15 7.69 13.52
N ASP A 106 17.16 7.85 12.67
CA ASP A 106 17.29 9.03 11.80
C ASP A 106 16.26 8.96 10.66
N THR A 107 15.30 9.86 10.69
CA THR A 107 14.20 9.88 9.72
C THR A 107 14.63 10.18 8.30
N GLU A 108 15.75 10.84 8.10
CA GLU A 108 16.29 11.14 6.77
C GLU A 108 16.94 9.94 6.09
N LYS A 109 17.33 8.92 6.88
CA LYS A 109 18.02 7.71 6.40
C LYS A 109 17.10 6.49 6.31
N LEU A 110 15.80 6.67 6.39
CA LEU A 110 14.84 5.57 6.34
C LEU A 110 14.58 5.07 4.93
N TRP A 111 14.68 3.75 4.76
CA TRP A 111 14.38 3.05 3.52
C TRP A 111 13.25 2.05 3.74
N ILE A 112 12.33 1.97 2.78
CA ILE A 112 11.24 1.00 2.83
C ILE A 112 11.78 -0.36 2.42
N VAL A 113 11.96 -1.25 3.39
CA VAL A 113 12.49 -2.61 3.16
C VAL A 113 11.39 -3.64 2.95
N HIS A 114 10.22 -3.39 3.51
CA HIS A 114 9.08 -4.28 3.38
C HIS A 114 7.80 -3.47 3.21
N ALA A 115 7.00 -3.86 2.25
CA ALA A 115 5.66 -3.31 2.04
C ALA A 115 4.79 -4.41 1.43
N ALA A 116 3.75 -4.81 2.13
CA ALA A 116 2.87 -5.90 1.72
C ALA A 116 1.40 -5.58 1.99
N ALA A 117 0.55 -6.06 1.10
CA ALA A 117 -0.90 -6.03 1.27
C ALA A 117 -1.43 -7.46 1.45
N HIS A 118 -2.30 -7.63 2.41
CA HIS A 118 -2.95 -8.89 2.74
C HIS A 118 -4.46 -8.76 2.67
N LYS A 119 -5.13 -9.81 2.27
CA LYS A 119 -6.59 -9.87 2.30
C LYS A 119 -7.06 -10.00 3.74
N GLY A 120 -7.91 -9.07 4.16
CA GLY A 120 -8.58 -9.11 5.45
C GLY A 120 -9.96 -9.75 5.38
N MET A 121 -10.86 -9.27 6.20
CA MET A 121 -12.25 -9.73 6.22
C MET A 121 -12.95 -9.38 4.90
N LYS A 122 -13.82 -10.26 4.46
CA LYS A 122 -14.69 -10.04 3.30
C LYS A 122 -16.09 -9.69 3.79
N ILE A 123 -16.56 -8.50 3.44
CA ILE A 123 -17.95 -8.10 3.69
C ILE A 123 -18.79 -8.66 2.57
N ARG A 124 -19.66 -9.62 2.90
CA ARG A 124 -20.52 -10.28 1.94
C ARG A 124 -21.81 -9.48 1.76
N LYS A 125 -22.05 -9.06 0.53
CA LYS A 125 -23.24 -8.34 0.10
C LYS A 125 -23.78 -8.99 -1.15
N TYR A 126 -25.05 -8.78 -1.42
CA TYR A 126 -25.71 -9.29 -2.63
C TYR A 126 -26.44 -8.15 -3.33
N MET A 127 -26.41 -8.19 -4.65
CA MET A 127 -27.07 -7.23 -5.50
C MET A 127 -28.28 -7.92 -6.17
N PRO A 128 -29.49 -7.34 -6.06
CA PRO A 128 -30.64 -7.85 -6.81
C PRO A 128 -30.41 -7.79 -8.32
N ARG A 129 -30.82 -8.84 -9.01
CA ARG A 129 -30.72 -8.97 -10.48
C ARG A 129 -32.07 -9.40 -11.06
N ALA A 130 -32.13 -9.46 -12.39
CA ALA A 130 -33.32 -9.91 -13.12
C ALA A 130 -33.76 -11.31 -12.72
N PHE A 131 -35.02 -11.63 -12.92
CA PHE A 131 -35.65 -12.94 -12.61
C PHE A 131 -35.57 -13.35 -11.12
N GLY A 132 -35.61 -12.38 -10.21
CA GLY A 132 -35.57 -12.66 -8.76
C GLY A 132 -34.26 -13.25 -8.27
N ARG A 133 -33.17 -13.16 -9.05
CA ARG A 133 -31.84 -13.60 -8.66
C ARG A 133 -31.11 -12.53 -7.85
N ALA A 134 -30.11 -12.95 -7.08
CA ALA A 134 -29.13 -12.09 -6.45
C ALA A 134 -27.72 -12.54 -6.82
N THR A 135 -26.84 -11.59 -7.09
CA THR A 135 -25.42 -11.86 -7.36
C THR A 135 -24.54 -11.34 -6.25
N PRO A 136 -23.40 -12.00 -5.97
CA PRO A 136 -22.45 -11.50 -4.98
C PRO A 136 -21.95 -10.09 -5.32
N TYR A 137 -21.91 -9.22 -4.33
CA TYR A 137 -21.34 -7.89 -4.39
C TYR A 137 -20.42 -7.69 -3.19
N PHE A 138 -19.36 -8.50 -3.13
CA PHE A 138 -18.49 -8.59 -1.96
C PHE A 138 -17.49 -7.44 -1.92
N GLU A 139 -17.19 -7.01 -0.70
CA GLU A 139 -16.18 -6.00 -0.42
C GLU A 139 -15.03 -6.66 0.35
N GLN A 140 -13.83 -6.67 -0.26
CA GLN A 140 -12.63 -7.22 0.34
C GLN A 140 -11.90 -6.12 1.10
N LEU A 141 -11.79 -6.26 2.42
CA LEU A 141 -10.94 -5.40 3.23
C LEU A 141 -9.48 -5.82 3.10
N VAL A 142 -8.59 -4.86 3.28
CA VAL A 142 -7.14 -5.05 3.07
C VAL A 142 -6.36 -4.65 4.31
N HIS A 143 -5.36 -5.44 4.66
CA HIS A 143 -4.35 -5.09 5.63
C HIS A 143 -3.07 -4.71 4.90
N ILE A 144 -2.52 -3.55 5.21
CA ILE A 144 -1.25 -3.09 4.65
C ILE A 144 -0.24 -2.97 5.78
N GLU A 145 0.92 -3.57 5.60
CA GLU A 145 2.04 -3.45 6.52
C GLU A 145 3.26 -2.89 5.81
N ILE A 146 3.95 -1.97 6.46
CA ILE A 146 5.14 -1.32 5.94
C ILE A 146 6.21 -1.32 7.02
N ALA A 147 7.43 -1.69 6.66
CA ALA A 147 8.59 -1.61 7.51
C ALA A 147 9.67 -0.75 6.85
N VAL A 148 10.30 0.09 7.66
CA VAL A 148 11.43 0.91 7.25
C VAL A 148 12.66 0.55 8.07
N GLU A 149 13.82 0.68 7.47
CA GLU A 149 15.11 0.44 8.08
C GLU A 149 16.00 1.65 7.91
N GLU A 150 16.71 2.01 8.97
CA GLU A 150 17.77 3.01 8.89
C GLU A 150 18.98 2.41 8.17
N ARG A 151 19.42 3.06 7.09
CA ARG A 151 20.61 2.67 6.34
C ARG A 151 21.57 3.83 6.24
N GLU A 152 22.80 3.56 6.58
CA GLU A 152 23.90 4.46 6.22
C GLU A 152 24.09 4.42 4.71
N VAL A 153 24.12 5.59 4.11
CA VAL A 153 24.33 5.75 2.65
C VAL A 153 25.83 5.79 2.38
#